data_3d4b4a5b43def744c833767fbde8382c
#
_entry.id   3d4b4a5b43def744c833767fbde8382c
#
_cell.length_a   1.000
_cell.length_b   1.000
_cell.length_c   1.000
_cell.angle_alpha   90.00
_cell.angle_beta   90.00
_cell.angle_gamma   90.00
#
_symmetry.space_group_name_H-M   'P 1'
#
loop_
_entity.id
_entity.type
_entity.pdbx_description
1 polymer ?
#
loop_
_entity_poly.entity_id
_entity_poly.type
_entity_poly.pdbx_seq_one_letter_code
_entity_poly.pdbx_strand_id
1 'polypeptide(L)' 'MDLKAVEAALQQADGALKSAVDASLQLMATSTDEENKVYTLWEKYMGEWWGYLKQKSQEKGVNPLAGISYARLRQKLNV' A
#
# COMPACT_ATOMS: atom_id res chain seq x y z
N MET A 1 11.86 13.62 13.57
CA MET A 1 11.31 13.31 12.24
C MET A 1 10.30 14.39 11.90
N ASP A 2 10.40 14.94 10.73
CA ASP A 2 9.52 16.01 10.30
C ASP A 2 8.63 15.58 9.14
N LEU A 3 7.77 16.48 8.71
CA LEU A 3 6.81 16.20 7.63
C LEU A 3 7.52 15.87 6.31
N LYS A 4 8.65 16.50 6.06
CA LYS A 4 9.42 16.23 4.83
C LYS A 4 9.96 14.79 4.81
N ALA A 5 10.35 14.27 5.97
CA ALA A 5 10.81 12.87 6.06
C ALA A 5 9.66 11.91 5.78
N VAL A 6 8.47 12.21 6.28
CA VAL A 6 7.27 11.40 5.99
C VAL A 6 6.95 11.45 4.50
N GLU A 7 6.97 12.63 3.91
CA GLU A 7 6.69 12.80 2.48
C GLU A 7 7.69 12.03 1.61
N ALA A 8 8.99 12.13 1.94
CA ALA A 8 10.03 11.42 1.21
C ALA A 8 9.83 9.90 1.26
N ALA A 9 9.47 9.38 2.44
CA ALA A 9 9.21 7.95 2.60
C ALA A 9 7.98 7.53 1.79
N LEU A 10 6.94 8.34 1.79
CA LEU A 10 5.72 8.04 1.02
C LEU A 10 5.98 8.09 -0.48
N GLN A 11 6.82 9.01 -0.95
CA GLN A 11 7.19 9.08 -2.35
C GLN A 11 7.94 7.82 -2.79
N GLN A 12 8.86 7.33 -1.95
CA GLN A 12 9.57 6.08 -2.23
C GLN A 12 8.61 4.89 -2.27
N ALA A 13 7.70 4.82 -1.31
CA ALA A 13 6.71 3.76 -1.24
C ALA A 13 5.79 3.81 -2.47
N ASP A 14 5.37 5.00 -2.87
CA ASP A 14 4.53 5.21 -4.04
C ASP A 14 5.20 4.68 -5.30
N GLY A 15 6.47 5.02 -5.50
CA GLY A 15 7.24 4.54 -6.64
C GLY A 15 7.38 3.02 -6.65
N ALA A 16 7.66 2.43 -5.46
CA ALA A 16 7.77 0.99 -5.33
C ALA A 16 6.44 0.28 -5.59
N LEU A 17 5.33 0.84 -5.09
CA LEU A 17 4.01 0.27 -5.33
C LEU A 17 3.62 0.32 -6.80
N LYS A 18 3.90 1.43 -7.48
CA LYS A 18 3.63 1.56 -8.91
C LYS A 18 4.41 0.53 -9.71
N SER A 19 5.68 0.33 -9.36
CA SER A 19 6.51 -0.71 -10.00
C SER A 19 5.94 -2.10 -9.76
N ALA A 20 5.45 -2.38 -8.55
CA ALA A 20 4.85 -3.67 -8.23
C ALA A 20 3.56 -3.89 -9.01
N VAL A 21 2.74 -2.85 -9.18
CA VAL A 21 1.53 -2.93 -9.98
C VAL A 21 1.88 -3.23 -11.44
N ASP A 22 2.83 -2.51 -11.99
CA ASP A 22 3.24 -2.70 -13.40
C ASP A 22 3.76 -4.12 -13.64
N ALA A 23 4.61 -4.63 -12.74
CA ALA A 23 5.15 -5.98 -12.84
C ALA A 23 4.04 -7.03 -12.72
N SER A 24 3.09 -6.81 -11.80
CA SER A 24 1.96 -7.70 -11.60
C SER A 24 1.10 -7.78 -12.86
N LEU A 25 0.75 -6.62 -13.43
CA LEU A 25 -0.09 -6.57 -14.62
C LEU A 25 0.59 -7.20 -15.83
N GLN A 26 1.90 -7.00 -15.97
CA GLN A 26 2.65 -7.60 -17.07
C GLN A 26 2.65 -9.12 -16.98
N LEU A 27 2.88 -9.66 -15.78
CA LEU A 27 2.89 -11.09 -15.59
C LEU A 27 1.49 -11.70 -15.78
N MET A 28 0.47 -11.06 -15.23
CA MET A 28 -0.91 -11.54 -15.34
C MET A 28 -1.41 -11.48 -16.78
N ALA A 29 -0.95 -10.51 -17.57
CA ALA A 29 -1.33 -10.39 -18.97
C ALA A 29 -0.70 -11.48 -19.84
N THR A 30 0.46 -12.00 -19.43
CA THR A 30 1.20 -12.99 -20.23
C THR A 30 0.99 -14.43 -19.78
N SER A 31 0.47 -14.64 -18.57
CA SER A 31 0.28 -15.97 -18.01
C SER A 31 -0.88 -15.99 -17.03
N THR A 32 -1.97 -16.64 -17.43
CA THR A 32 -3.12 -16.82 -16.54
C THR A 32 -2.81 -17.78 -15.37
N ASP A 33 -1.84 -18.68 -15.56
CA ASP A 33 -1.43 -19.61 -14.51
C ASP A 33 -0.74 -18.89 -13.34
N GLU A 34 -0.16 -17.73 -13.58
CA GLU A 34 0.53 -16.95 -12.55
C GLU A 34 -0.39 -16.01 -11.79
N GLU A 35 -1.61 -15.82 -12.27
CA GLU A 35 -2.54 -14.84 -11.71
C GLU A 35 -2.80 -15.08 -10.22
N ASN A 36 -3.12 -16.31 -9.84
CA ASN A 36 -3.38 -16.64 -8.44
C ASN A 36 -2.14 -16.49 -7.57
N LYS A 37 -0.96 -16.73 -8.12
CA LYS A 37 0.29 -16.53 -7.40
C LYS A 37 0.53 -15.06 -7.11
N VAL A 38 0.19 -14.19 -8.06
CA VAL A 38 0.29 -12.74 -7.89
C VAL A 38 -0.65 -12.29 -6.79
N TYR A 39 -1.91 -12.75 -6.80
CA TYR A 39 -2.87 -12.41 -5.75
C TYR A 39 -2.38 -12.84 -4.37
N THR A 40 -1.82 -14.05 -4.28
CA THR A 40 -1.30 -14.58 -3.01
C THR A 40 -0.16 -13.71 -2.47
N LEU A 41 0.73 -13.25 -3.36
CA LEU A 41 1.81 -12.35 -2.96
C LEU A 41 1.27 -11.02 -2.44
N TRP A 42 0.30 -10.43 -3.13
CA TRP A 42 -0.30 -9.17 -2.70
C TRP A 42 -0.96 -9.32 -1.33
N GLU A 43 -1.73 -10.40 -1.13
CA GLU A 43 -2.37 -10.67 0.15
C GLU A 43 -1.35 -10.78 1.28
N LYS A 44 -0.24 -11.48 1.01
CA LYS A 44 0.83 -11.66 2.00
C LYS A 44 1.42 -10.33 2.43
N TYR A 45 1.83 -9.51 1.48
CA TYR A 45 2.51 -8.26 1.81
C TYR A 45 1.56 -7.21 2.38
N MET A 46 0.34 -7.14 1.89
CA MET A 46 -0.67 -6.26 2.47
C MET A 46 -1.01 -6.66 3.90
N GLY A 47 -1.10 -7.96 4.17
CA GLY A 47 -1.32 -8.46 5.52
C GLY A 47 -0.18 -8.13 6.46
N GLU A 48 1.05 -8.29 6.00
CA GLU A 48 2.24 -7.96 6.80
C GLU A 48 2.29 -6.45 7.09
N TRP A 49 2.03 -5.63 6.08
CA TRP A 49 2.01 -4.19 6.24
C TRP A 49 0.92 -3.75 7.23
N TRP A 50 -0.25 -4.33 7.11
CA TRP A 50 -1.38 -4.02 8.00
C TRP A 50 -1.07 -4.41 9.44
N GLY A 51 -0.47 -5.60 9.64
CA GLY A 51 -0.05 -6.06 10.96
C GLY A 51 0.99 -5.15 11.58
N TYR A 52 1.96 -4.71 10.78
CA TYR A 52 2.98 -3.78 11.23
C TYR A 52 2.37 -2.44 11.66
N LEU A 53 1.48 -1.89 10.83
CA LEU A 53 0.79 -0.65 11.13
C LEU A 53 0.02 -0.75 12.45
N LYS A 54 -0.72 -1.84 12.61
CA LYS A 54 -1.53 -2.07 13.81
C LYS A 54 -0.67 -2.15 15.07
N GLN A 55 0.43 -2.91 14.99
CA GLN A 55 1.35 -3.06 16.12
C GLN A 55 1.98 -1.73 16.50
N LYS A 56 2.49 -0.99 15.53
CA LYS A 56 3.16 0.29 15.78
C LYS A 56 2.19 1.35 16.29
N SER A 57 0.97 1.34 15.79
CA SER A 57 -0.07 2.27 16.26
C SER A 57 -0.41 2.02 17.73
N GLN A 58 -0.46 0.75 18.13
CA GLN A 58 -0.70 0.40 19.53
C GLN A 58 0.46 0.84 20.43
N GLU A 59 1.70 0.63 19.98
CA GLU A 59 2.89 1.03 20.74
C GLU A 59 2.97 2.54 20.94
N LYS A 60 2.63 3.30 19.92
CA LYS A 60 2.77 4.77 19.95
C LYS A 60 1.50 5.49 20.39
N GLY A 61 0.37 4.80 20.42
CA GLY A 61 -0.91 5.39 20.78
C GLY A 61 -1.51 6.31 19.72
N VAL A 62 -0.98 6.28 18.50
CA VAL A 62 -1.49 7.07 17.37
C VAL A 62 -1.52 6.21 16.12
N ASN A 63 -2.48 6.50 15.25
CA ASN A 63 -2.63 5.79 13.97
C ASN A 63 -2.61 6.83 12.84
N PRO A 64 -1.62 6.77 11.93
CA PRO A 64 -1.50 7.78 10.87
C PRO A 64 -2.67 7.78 9.90
N LEU A 65 -3.47 6.70 9.87
CA LEU A 65 -4.62 6.61 8.98
C LEU A 65 -5.94 6.99 9.65
N ALA A 66 -5.93 7.23 10.98
CA ALA A 66 -7.16 7.48 11.73
C ALA A 66 -7.85 8.78 11.33
N GLY A 67 -7.07 9.77 10.86
CA GLY A 67 -7.60 11.08 10.46
C GLY A 67 -7.95 11.19 9.00
N ILE A 68 -7.87 10.10 8.24
CA ILE A 68 -8.19 10.13 6.82
C ILE A 68 -9.71 10.24 6.64
N SER A 69 -10.13 11.20 5.83
CA SER A 69 -11.53 11.33 5.43
C SER A 69 -11.79 10.41 4.25
N TYR A 70 -12.61 9.40 4.47
CA TYR A 70 -12.95 8.48 3.39
C TYR A 70 -13.70 9.17 2.25
N ALA A 71 -14.49 10.20 2.56
CA ALA A 71 -15.17 10.98 1.54
C ALA A 71 -14.17 11.69 0.62
N ARG A 72 -13.15 12.33 1.21
CA ARG A 72 -12.12 13.01 0.43
C ARG A 72 -11.26 12.03 -0.36
N LEU A 73 -10.94 10.90 0.25
CA LEU A 73 -10.16 9.86 -0.43
C LEU A 73 -10.93 9.31 -1.62
N ARG A 74 -12.24 9.09 -1.45
CA ARG A 74 -13.10 8.60 -2.53
C ARG A 74 -13.13 9.57 -3.70
N GLN A 75 -13.18 10.87 -3.43
CA GLN A 75 -13.14 11.88 -4.48
C GLN A 75 -11.84 11.82 -5.29
N LYS A 76 -10.73 11.56 -4.63
CA LYS A 76 -9.43 11.44 -5.31
C LYS A 76 -9.32 10.16 -6.14
N LEU A 77 -10.01 9.10 -5.71
CA LEU A 77 -10.01 7.83 -6.41
C LEU A 77 -11.04 7.77 -7.53
N ASN A 78 -12.09 8.57 -7.43
CA ASN A 78 -13.19 8.58 -8.37
C ASN A 78 -12.87 9.54 -9.51
N VAL A 79 -12.35 9.02 -10.56
CA VAL A 79 -11.87 9.79 -11.71
C VAL A 79 -12.88 9.71 -12.84
#